data_dd2081329a9dcf55ed6499b85eec51eb
#
_entry.id   dd2081329a9dcf55ed6499b85eec51eb
#
_cell.length_a   1.000
_cell.length_b   1.000
_cell.length_c   1.000
_cell.angle_alpha   90.00
_cell.angle_beta   90.00
_cell.angle_gamma   90.00
#
_symmetry.space_group_name_H-M   'P 1'
#
loop_
_entity.id
_entity.type
_entity.pdbx_description
1 polymer ?
#
loop_
_entity_poly.entity_id
_entity_poly.type
_entity_poly.pdbx_seq_one_letter_code
_entity_poly.pdbx_strand_id
1 'polypeptide(L)'
;GEIVNIHASENVGYYHQAHSYVRGPWRNSVESSPMILAKCCHDMDILRYLIGEKCVSVNSYGSLSYFRKENAPEGSTQFCSDCPRSEECIYNAQKLYTRYIWPAGYFTKGELAEQNILRDLKYSPYDRCVYRCDNDVVDHQSTVLLFEKGKTAVHTMTAFSGEIYRDIKIYGTKAEIVGVMEDNFLEVRPLGGKAYRVDVNSEASVGGHCGGDYYMMLQIWNAMNGRPCEGITYLDVSLESHLMAFCAEKSRLSGGSTQFVRLREGE
;
A
#
# COMPACT_ATOMS: atom_id res chain seq x y z
N GLY A 1 -18.57 -8.50 -19.18
CA GLY A 1 -17.71 -8.17 -20.32
C GLY A 1 -16.25 -8.47 -20.01
N GLU A 2 -15.36 -8.18 -20.93
CA GLU A 2 -13.90 -8.32 -20.72
C GLU A 2 -13.35 -7.05 -20.09
N ILE A 3 -12.37 -7.19 -19.19
CA ILE A 3 -11.65 -6.05 -18.62
C ILE A 3 -10.74 -5.46 -19.70
N VAL A 4 -10.76 -4.14 -19.82
CA VAL A 4 -9.93 -3.37 -20.75
C VAL A 4 -8.81 -2.65 -20.01
N ASN A 5 -9.18 -1.92 -18.95
CA ASN A 5 -8.19 -1.25 -18.11
C ASN A 5 -8.67 -1.11 -16.66
N ILE A 6 -7.69 -0.92 -15.74
CA ILE A 6 -7.93 -0.74 -14.31
C ILE A 6 -7.22 0.52 -13.82
N HIS A 7 -7.88 1.28 -12.96
CA HIS A 7 -7.26 2.31 -12.13
C HIS A 7 -7.39 1.88 -10.67
N ALA A 8 -6.28 1.86 -9.95
CA ALA A 8 -6.25 1.49 -8.54
C ALA A 8 -5.38 2.45 -7.75
N SER A 9 -5.70 2.65 -6.47
CA SER A 9 -4.85 3.42 -5.58
C SER A 9 -4.64 2.73 -4.22
N GLU A 10 -3.43 2.92 -3.68
CA GLU A 10 -3.09 2.67 -2.28
C GLU A 10 -2.93 4.00 -1.57
N ASN A 11 -3.90 4.34 -0.73
CA ASN A 11 -3.90 5.54 0.10
C ASN A 11 -3.38 5.15 1.49
N VAL A 12 -2.10 5.39 1.73
CA VAL A 12 -1.36 4.85 2.89
C VAL A 12 -1.82 5.43 4.21
N GLY A 13 -2.39 6.65 4.19
CA GLY A 13 -2.69 7.40 5.39
C GLY A 13 -1.44 8.09 5.98
N TYR A 14 -1.55 9.40 6.23
CA TYR A 14 -0.44 10.23 6.67
C TYR A 14 0.26 9.71 7.95
N TYR A 15 -0.52 9.15 8.87
CA TYR A 15 -0.02 8.60 10.14
C TYR A 15 0.69 7.26 9.95
N HIS A 16 0.19 6.40 9.07
CA HIS A 16 0.82 5.11 8.76
C HIS A 16 2.13 5.32 7.99
N GLN A 17 2.16 6.25 7.03
CA GLN A 17 3.40 6.65 6.36
C GLN A 17 4.45 7.12 7.39
N ALA A 18 4.06 8.06 8.26
CA ALA A 18 4.96 8.59 9.28
C ALA A 18 5.50 7.51 10.24
N HIS A 19 4.64 6.52 10.58
CA HIS A 19 5.02 5.41 11.45
C HIS A 19 5.94 4.42 10.75
N SER A 20 5.50 3.81 9.66
CA SER A 20 6.15 2.65 9.06
C SER A 20 7.28 2.99 8.09
N TYR A 21 7.08 4.03 7.29
CA TYR A 21 7.91 4.35 6.11
C TYR A 21 8.78 5.60 6.28
N VAL A 22 8.66 6.28 7.44
CA VAL A 22 9.53 7.41 7.79
C VAL A 22 10.33 7.11 9.07
N ARG A 23 9.67 6.67 10.16
CA ARG A 23 10.32 6.38 11.44
C ARG A 23 10.68 4.90 11.61
N GLY A 24 9.87 4.03 11.03
CA GLY A 24 9.84 2.60 11.26
C GLY A 24 10.80 1.79 10.39
N PRO A 25 10.66 0.46 10.42
CA PRO A 25 11.61 -0.46 9.78
C PRO A 25 11.57 -0.44 8.25
N TRP A 26 10.48 0.06 7.65
CA TRP A 26 10.32 0.14 6.19
C TRP A 26 10.78 1.47 5.58
N ARG A 27 11.51 2.30 6.34
CA ARG A 27 11.92 3.64 5.95
C ARG A 27 13.06 3.69 4.93
N ASN A 28 13.87 2.63 4.87
CA ASN A 28 15.07 2.60 4.05
C ASN A 28 15.03 1.44 3.05
N SER A 29 15.23 1.75 1.78
CA SER A 29 15.10 0.79 0.68
C SER A 29 16.20 -0.27 0.65
N VAL A 30 17.38 0.01 1.22
CA VAL A 30 18.51 -0.92 1.31
C VAL A 30 18.37 -1.85 2.51
N GLU A 31 17.97 -1.29 3.68
CA GLU A 31 17.77 -2.08 4.90
C GLU A 31 16.51 -2.96 4.85
N SER A 32 15.54 -2.56 4.03
CA SER A 32 14.24 -3.23 3.90
C SER A 32 13.93 -3.50 2.42
N SER A 33 13.12 -2.65 1.81
CA SER A 33 12.75 -2.73 0.40
C SER A 33 12.16 -1.41 -0.10
N PRO A 34 12.09 -1.17 -1.42
CA PRO A 34 11.37 -0.04 -1.98
C PRO A 34 9.89 -0.01 -1.56
N MET A 35 9.30 1.18 -1.44
CA MET A 35 7.92 1.38 -1.01
C MET A 35 6.91 0.59 -1.85
N ILE A 36 7.10 0.55 -3.17
CA ILE A 36 6.23 -0.18 -4.10
C ILE A 36 6.20 -1.69 -3.80
N LEU A 37 7.28 -2.26 -3.27
CA LEU A 37 7.34 -3.65 -2.85
C LEU A 37 6.84 -3.81 -1.40
N ALA A 38 7.32 -2.98 -0.47
CA ALA A 38 6.97 -3.10 0.95
C ALA A 38 5.48 -2.90 1.24
N LYS A 39 4.81 -2.05 0.47
CA LYS A 39 3.39 -1.68 0.69
C LYS A 39 2.47 -2.17 -0.43
N CYS A 40 2.89 -2.05 -1.68
CA CYS A 40 2.02 -2.24 -2.84
C CYS A 40 2.20 -3.61 -3.54
N CYS A 41 2.92 -4.56 -2.95
CA CYS A 41 3.00 -5.92 -3.50
C CYS A 41 1.62 -6.58 -3.63
N HIS A 42 0.72 -6.34 -2.66
CA HIS A 42 -0.66 -6.80 -2.73
C HIS A 42 -1.42 -6.19 -3.90
N ASP A 43 -1.19 -4.91 -4.18
CA ASP A 43 -1.86 -4.20 -5.27
C ASP A 43 -1.39 -4.73 -6.63
N MET A 44 -0.10 -5.01 -6.78
CA MET A 44 0.44 -5.63 -8.00
C MET A 44 -0.15 -7.03 -8.23
N ASP A 45 -0.32 -7.81 -7.16
CA ASP A 45 -0.94 -9.14 -7.21
C ASP A 45 -2.42 -9.08 -7.59
N ILE A 46 -3.18 -8.17 -6.97
CA ILE A 46 -4.60 -7.95 -7.29
C ILE A 46 -4.76 -7.50 -8.76
N LEU A 47 -3.94 -6.58 -9.25
CA LEU A 47 -4.00 -6.13 -10.64
C LEU A 47 -3.70 -7.29 -11.60
N ARG A 48 -2.68 -8.09 -11.30
CA ARG A 48 -2.33 -9.28 -12.10
C ARG A 48 -3.46 -10.30 -12.12
N TYR A 49 -4.06 -10.56 -10.96
CA TYR A 49 -5.19 -11.47 -10.80
C TYR A 49 -6.42 -11.01 -11.60
N LEU A 50 -6.83 -9.75 -11.43
CA LEU A 50 -8.02 -9.21 -12.09
C LEU A 50 -7.88 -9.11 -13.60
N ILE A 51 -6.73 -8.66 -14.10
CA ILE A 51 -6.45 -8.58 -15.55
C ILE A 51 -6.44 -9.96 -16.20
N GLY A 52 -5.94 -10.98 -15.49
CA GLY A 52 -5.87 -12.36 -15.97
C GLY A 52 -4.81 -12.62 -17.06
N GLU A 53 -3.99 -11.62 -17.41
CA GLU A 53 -2.94 -11.68 -18.45
C GLU A 53 -1.58 -11.35 -17.87
N LYS A 54 -0.49 -11.85 -18.47
CA LYS A 54 0.88 -11.53 -18.05
C LYS A 54 1.20 -10.05 -18.25
N CYS A 55 1.93 -9.46 -17.29
CA CYS A 55 2.43 -8.11 -17.41
C CYS A 55 3.63 -8.09 -18.36
N VAL A 56 3.58 -7.23 -19.38
CA VAL A 56 4.61 -7.09 -20.40
C VAL A 56 5.65 -6.06 -20.03
N SER A 57 5.19 -4.87 -19.56
CA SER A 57 6.08 -3.77 -19.23
C SER A 57 5.47 -2.82 -18.20
N VAL A 58 6.36 -2.07 -17.54
CA VAL A 58 6.05 -1.13 -16.49
C VAL A 58 6.79 0.18 -16.70
N ASN A 59 6.09 1.31 -16.53
CA ASN A 59 6.63 2.65 -16.41
C ASN A 59 6.19 3.26 -15.07
N SER A 60 7.11 3.94 -14.37
CA SER A 60 6.79 4.48 -13.05
C SER A 60 7.54 5.76 -12.75
N TYR A 61 6.85 6.70 -12.06
CA TYR A 61 7.38 7.95 -11.52
C TYR A 61 7.01 8.07 -10.06
N GLY A 62 7.91 8.59 -9.24
CA GLY A 62 7.69 8.81 -7.83
C GLY A 62 8.92 9.37 -7.16
N SER A 63 8.76 9.99 -6.02
CA SER A 63 9.86 10.60 -5.28
C SER A 63 9.58 10.65 -3.78
N LEU A 64 10.63 10.86 -3.00
CA LEU A 64 10.55 11.35 -1.64
C LEU A 64 10.60 12.89 -1.72
N SER A 65 9.45 13.53 -1.61
CA SER A 65 9.31 14.98 -1.82
C SER A 65 9.14 15.77 -0.52
N TYR A 66 8.45 15.18 0.46
CA TYR A 66 7.98 15.89 1.64
C TYR A 66 8.75 15.56 2.93
N PHE A 67 8.97 14.28 3.23
CA PHE A 67 9.60 13.82 4.47
C PHE A 67 11.13 13.97 4.40
N ARG A 68 11.60 15.21 4.27
CA ARG A 68 12.99 15.60 4.04
C ARG A 68 13.37 16.77 4.93
N LYS A 69 14.67 16.90 5.23
CA LYS A 69 15.21 17.93 6.12
C LYS A 69 14.88 19.35 5.66
N GLU A 70 14.84 19.57 4.35
CA GLU A 70 14.54 20.88 3.75
C GLU A 70 13.13 21.38 4.05
N ASN A 71 12.20 20.46 4.33
CA ASN A 71 10.81 20.75 4.66
C ASN A 71 10.54 20.81 6.18
N ALA A 72 11.58 20.69 7.00
CA ALA A 72 11.43 20.75 8.44
C ALA A 72 10.97 22.17 8.86
N PRO A 73 9.88 22.29 9.64
CA PRO A 73 9.47 23.59 10.15
C PRO A 73 10.61 24.29 10.91
N GLU A 74 10.73 25.61 10.74
CA GLU A 74 11.72 26.41 11.45
C GLU A 74 11.58 26.24 12.96
N GLY A 75 12.70 26.04 13.65
CA GLY A 75 12.74 25.77 15.08
C GLY A 75 12.38 24.35 15.50
N SER A 76 12.09 23.46 14.54
CA SER A 76 11.84 22.03 14.87
C SER A 76 13.13 21.34 15.36
N THR A 77 12.98 20.37 16.27
CA THR A 77 14.08 19.60 16.88
C THR A 77 14.22 18.22 16.25
N GLN A 78 15.23 17.46 16.72
CA GLN A 78 15.46 16.07 16.29
C GLN A 78 14.36 15.11 16.77
N PHE A 79 13.76 15.37 17.93
CA PHE A 79 12.74 14.55 18.56
C PHE A 79 11.46 15.34 18.79
N CYS A 80 10.31 14.66 18.69
CA CYS A 80 9.00 15.28 18.86
C CYS A 80 8.70 15.67 20.31
N SER A 81 9.24 14.92 21.29
CA SER A 81 9.05 15.21 22.73
C SER A 81 9.64 16.56 23.16
N ASP A 82 10.67 17.05 22.47
CA ASP A 82 11.35 18.30 22.79
C ASP A 82 11.05 19.42 21.77
N CYS A 83 10.10 19.18 20.86
CA CYS A 83 9.83 20.07 19.74
C CYS A 83 8.89 21.22 20.12
N PRO A 84 9.30 22.49 20.01
CA PRO A 84 8.42 23.62 20.30
C PRO A 84 7.28 23.79 19.28
N ARG A 85 7.35 23.07 18.13
CA ARG A 85 6.30 23.04 17.09
C ARG A 85 5.29 21.90 17.28
N SER A 86 5.31 21.22 18.43
CA SER A 86 4.46 20.06 18.71
C SER A 86 2.97 20.34 18.52
N GLU A 87 2.50 21.54 18.89
CA GLU A 87 1.08 21.87 18.80
C GLU A 87 0.55 22.02 17.37
N GLU A 88 1.37 22.54 16.47
CA GLU A 88 0.98 22.82 15.08
C GLU A 88 1.26 21.64 14.15
N CYS A 89 2.12 20.70 14.56
CA CYS A 89 2.62 19.65 13.70
C CYS A 89 1.63 18.47 13.66
N ILE A 90 1.07 18.19 12.48
CA ILE A 90 0.20 17.02 12.25
C ILE A 90 0.95 15.69 12.37
N TYR A 91 2.28 15.70 12.24
CA TYR A 91 3.14 14.53 12.38
C TYR A 91 3.79 14.39 13.75
N ASN A 92 3.36 15.21 14.74
CA ASN A 92 3.87 15.06 16.09
C ASN A 92 3.65 13.65 16.63
N ALA A 93 4.71 12.99 17.08
CA ALA A 93 4.65 11.59 17.47
C ALA A 93 3.74 11.36 18.67
N GLN A 94 3.75 12.24 19.66
CA GLN A 94 2.88 12.10 20.83
C GLN A 94 1.40 12.12 20.42
N LYS A 95 1.01 13.08 19.58
CA LYS A 95 -0.35 13.17 19.04
C LYS A 95 -0.75 11.98 18.17
N LEU A 96 0.15 11.53 17.29
CA LEU A 96 -0.14 10.41 16.41
C LEU A 96 -0.35 9.12 17.20
N TYR A 97 0.53 8.79 18.14
CA TYR A 97 0.48 7.52 18.86
C TYR A 97 -0.56 7.46 19.98
N THR A 98 -1.04 8.60 20.45
CA THR A 98 -2.20 8.63 21.37
C THR A 98 -3.54 8.62 20.63
N ARG A 99 -3.57 9.14 19.40
CA ARG A 99 -4.77 9.08 18.54
C ARG A 99 -4.91 7.72 17.84
N TYR A 100 -3.84 7.19 17.27
CA TYR A 100 -3.80 5.92 16.54
C TYR A 100 -3.00 4.91 17.39
N ILE A 101 -3.68 4.18 18.25
CA ILE A 101 -3.05 3.39 19.31
C ILE A 101 -2.34 2.14 18.77
N TRP A 102 -2.83 1.52 17.68
CA TRP A 102 -2.25 0.27 17.16
C TRP A 102 -0.74 0.36 16.85
N PRO A 103 -0.18 1.45 16.31
CA PRO A 103 1.24 1.53 16.05
C PRO A 103 2.08 1.65 17.32
N ALA A 104 1.50 2.10 18.43
CA ALA A 104 2.22 2.21 19.70
C ALA A 104 2.64 0.84 20.26
N GLY A 105 1.99 -0.24 19.85
CA GLY A 105 2.37 -1.60 20.21
C GLY A 105 3.79 -2.02 19.75
N TYR A 106 4.38 -1.32 18.79
CA TYR A 106 5.75 -1.60 18.34
C TYR A 106 6.83 -1.13 19.32
N PHE A 107 6.52 -0.22 20.24
CA PHE A 107 7.50 0.33 21.19
C PHE A 107 7.01 0.37 22.64
N THR A 108 5.70 0.32 22.89
CA THR A 108 5.13 0.37 24.23
C THR A 108 5.18 -1.02 24.87
N LYS A 109 5.69 -1.08 26.09
CA LYS A 109 5.74 -2.30 26.90
C LYS A 109 4.50 -2.39 27.79
N GLY A 110 3.74 -3.46 27.66
CA GLY A 110 2.54 -3.72 28.46
C GLY A 110 1.28 -3.08 27.87
N GLU A 111 0.41 -2.56 28.72
CA GLU A 111 -0.86 -1.97 28.30
C GLU A 111 -0.67 -0.69 27.47
N LEU A 112 -1.44 -0.56 26.39
CA LEU A 112 -1.42 0.60 25.50
C LEU A 112 -2.23 1.79 26.08
N ALA A 113 -2.00 2.12 27.35
CA ALA A 113 -2.52 3.33 27.97
C ALA A 113 -1.66 4.54 27.57
N GLU A 114 -2.28 5.70 27.43
CA GLU A 114 -1.62 6.94 26.98
C GLU A 114 -0.33 7.24 27.77
N GLN A 115 -0.37 7.13 29.08
CA GLN A 115 0.77 7.37 29.96
C GLN A 115 1.96 6.44 29.65
N ASN A 116 1.71 5.17 29.32
CA ASN A 116 2.75 4.21 28.96
C ASN A 116 3.31 4.51 27.56
N ILE A 117 2.42 4.84 26.63
CA ILE A 117 2.79 5.24 25.26
C ILE A 117 3.72 6.45 25.31
N LEU A 118 3.35 7.51 25.99
CA LEU A 118 4.15 8.74 26.08
C LEU A 118 5.47 8.52 26.81
N ARG A 119 5.51 7.67 27.85
CA ARG A 119 6.74 7.32 28.55
C ARG A 119 7.71 6.57 27.62
N ASP A 120 7.24 5.52 26.94
CA ASP A 120 8.10 4.63 26.17
C ASP A 120 8.49 5.25 24.81
N LEU A 121 7.66 6.13 24.27
CA LEU A 121 7.92 6.86 23.03
C LEU A 121 9.27 7.60 23.07
N LYS A 122 9.57 8.31 24.16
CA LYS A 122 10.80 9.09 24.34
C LYS A 122 12.10 8.30 24.15
N TYR A 123 12.04 6.98 24.39
CA TYR A 123 13.19 6.09 24.29
C TYR A 123 13.16 5.25 23.02
N SER A 124 12.23 5.53 22.14
CA SER A 124 12.02 4.77 20.91
C SER A 124 12.46 5.56 19.67
N PRO A 125 12.80 4.88 18.56
CA PRO A 125 13.08 5.57 17.30
C PRO A 125 11.86 6.29 16.72
N TYR A 126 10.67 6.02 17.24
CA TYR A 126 9.41 6.61 16.79
C TYR A 126 9.17 8.04 17.31
N ASP A 127 9.97 8.55 18.26
CA ASP A 127 9.93 9.94 18.67
C ASP A 127 10.65 10.89 17.69
N ARG A 128 11.37 10.34 16.70
CA ARG A 128 12.10 11.17 15.72
C ARG A 128 11.17 12.07 14.92
N CYS A 129 11.64 13.27 14.62
CA CYS A 129 10.98 14.18 13.70
C CYS A 129 10.93 13.56 12.29
N VAL A 130 9.76 13.54 11.64
CA VAL A 130 9.59 12.94 10.29
C VAL A 130 10.44 13.60 9.22
N TYR A 131 10.88 14.83 9.44
CA TYR A 131 11.76 15.56 8.51
C TYR A 131 13.25 15.31 8.77
N ARG A 132 13.59 14.54 9.81
CA ARG A 132 14.97 14.29 10.24
C ARG A 132 15.29 12.81 10.40
N CYS A 133 14.48 11.98 9.78
CA CYS A 133 14.74 10.54 9.66
C CYS A 133 15.71 10.27 8.50
N ASP A 134 16.23 9.06 8.49
CA ASP A 134 17.13 8.50 7.47
C ASP A 134 16.35 7.69 6.43
N ASN A 135 15.11 8.11 6.15
CA ASN A 135 14.25 7.49 5.16
C ASN A 135 14.64 7.91 3.73
N ASP A 136 14.58 6.95 2.81
CA ASP A 136 14.83 7.14 1.38
C ASP A 136 13.68 6.64 0.49
N VAL A 137 12.70 5.92 1.07
CA VAL A 137 11.55 5.42 0.31
C VAL A 137 10.64 6.57 -0.12
N VAL A 138 9.98 6.38 -1.25
CA VAL A 138 9.11 7.41 -1.84
C VAL A 138 7.87 7.69 -0.98
N ASP A 139 7.36 8.93 -1.04
CA ASP A 139 6.11 9.33 -0.41
C ASP A 139 4.92 9.40 -1.39
N HIS A 140 5.19 9.27 -2.68
CA HIS A 140 4.20 9.06 -3.73
C HIS A 140 4.82 8.36 -4.94
N GLN A 141 4.02 7.52 -5.62
CA GLN A 141 4.46 6.81 -6.83
C GLN A 141 3.27 6.49 -7.72
N SER A 142 3.39 6.79 -9.01
CA SER A 142 2.41 6.41 -10.03
C SER A 142 3.04 5.47 -11.04
N THR A 143 2.36 4.37 -11.31
CA THR A 143 2.84 3.26 -12.11
C THR A 143 1.83 2.92 -13.20
N VAL A 144 2.31 2.78 -14.43
CA VAL A 144 1.52 2.32 -15.57
C VAL A 144 2.01 0.94 -15.99
N LEU A 145 1.09 -0.01 -16.10
CA LEU A 145 1.38 -1.40 -16.45
C LEU A 145 0.70 -1.75 -17.77
N LEU A 146 1.45 -2.36 -18.67
CA LEU A 146 0.95 -2.93 -19.90
C LEU A 146 0.92 -4.45 -19.78
N PHE A 147 -0.22 -5.06 -20.06
CA PHE A 147 -0.41 -6.50 -20.06
C PHE A 147 -0.56 -7.04 -21.49
N GLU A 148 -0.48 -8.35 -21.63
CA GLU A 148 -0.77 -9.02 -22.91
C GLU A 148 -2.14 -8.62 -23.44
N LYS A 149 -2.33 -8.75 -24.75
CA LYS A 149 -3.56 -8.33 -25.47
C LYS A 149 -3.89 -6.84 -25.34
N GLY A 150 -2.93 -6.01 -24.91
CA GLY A 150 -3.08 -4.56 -24.85
C GLY A 150 -3.89 -4.03 -23.65
N LYS A 151 -4.20 -4.86 -22.67
CA LYS A 151 -4.84 -4.41 -21.43
C LYS A 151 -3.87 -3.55 -20.63
N THR A 152 -4.39 -2.58 -19.86
CA THR A 152 -3.55 -1.66 -19.08
C THR A 152 -4.05 -1.52 -17.64
N ALA A 153 -3.14 -1.20 -16.73
CA ALA A 153 -3.51 -0.72 -15.40
C ALA A 153 -2.69 0.51 -14.99
N VAL A 154 -3.29 1.36 -14.19
CA VAL A 154 -2.63 2.47 -13.51
C VAL A 154 -2.78 2.26 -12.01
N HIS A 155 -1.67 2.31 -11.30
CA HIS A 155 -1.64 2.25 -9.85
C HIS A 155 -0.98 3.50 -9.29
N THR A 156 -1.60 4.11 -8.28
CA THR A 156 -1.05 5.26 -7.58
C THR A 156 -0.98 4.98 -6.09
N MET A 157 0.21 5.13 -5.52
CA MET A 157 0.44 5.12 -4.09
C MET A 157 0.67 6.55 -3.59
N THR A 158 0.01 6.93 -2.48
CA THR A 158 0.21 8.24 -1.85
C THR A 158 0.27 8.14 -0.33
N ALA A 159 1.22 8.88 0.25
CA ALA A 159 1.34 9.12 1.69
C ALA A 159 0.39 10.20 2.23
N PHE A 160 -0.26 10.95 1.35
CA PHE A 160 -0.95 12.22 1.68
C PHE A 160 -2.47 12.07 1.76
N SER A 161 -2.95 10.91 2.15
CA SER A 161 -4.37 10.69 2.45
C SER A 161 -4.67 10.87 3.94
N GLY A 162 -5.87 11.31 4.26
CA GLY A 162 -6.33 11.46 5.66
C GLY A 162 -6.49 10.13 6.36
N GLU A 163 -6.93 9.11 5.62
CA GLU A 163 -7.19 7.76 6.11
C GLU A 163 -6.49 6.73 5.22
N ILE A 164 -6.43 5.48 5.71
CA ILE A 164 -5.95 4.33 4.94
C ILE A 164 -7.11 3.75 4.16
N TYR A 165 -7.00 3.69 2.84
CA TYR A 165 -8.00 3.00 2.02
C TYR A 165 -7.44 2.65 0.64
N ARG A 166 -8.07 1.66 0.00
CA ARG A 166 -7.84 1.29 -1.39
C ARG A 166 -9.08 1.58 -2.21
N ASP A 167 -8.92 2.25 -3.33
CA ASP A 167 -9.97 2.39 -4.32
C ASP A 167 -9.56 1.74 -5.64
N ILE A 168 -10.59 1.26 -6.36
CA ILE A 168 -10.40 0.62 -7.65
C ILE A 168 -11.53 1.02 -8.60
N LYS A 169 -11.16 1.25 -9.87
CA LYS A 169 -12.09 1.37 -10.98
C LYS A 169 -11.69 0.39 -12.08
N ILE A 170 -12.62 -0.47 -12.46
CA ILE A 170 -12.41 -1.46 -13.50
C ILE A 170 -13.29 -1.10 -14.68
N TYR A 171 -12.70 -0.91 -15.82
CA TYR A 171 -13.40 -0.58 -17.06
C TYR A 171 -13.42 -1.82 -17.96
N GLY A 172 -14.63 -2.30 -18.22
CA GLY A 172 -14.88 -3.45 -19.09
C GLY A 172 -15.69 -3.07 -20.32
N THR A 173 -15.79 -4.02 -21.24
CA THR A 173 -16.54 -3.85 -22.50
C THR A 173 -18.05 -3.75 -22.32
N LYS A 174 -18.59 -4.10 -21.13
CA LYS A 174 -20.04 -4.08 -20.84
C LYS A 174 -20.41 -3.28 -19.61
N ALA A 175 -19.46 -3.02 -18.70
CA ALA A 175 -19.72 -2.30 -17.46
C ALA A 175 -18.43 -1.67 -16.92
N GLU A 176 -18.61 -0.63 -16.11
CA GLU A 176 -17.62 -0.12 -15.16
C GLU A 176 -17.91 -0.69 -13.77
N ILE A 177 -16.87 -0.96 -12.99
CA ILE A 177 -16.98 -1.30 -11.57
C ILE A 177 -16.21 -0.26 -10.79
N VAL A 178 -16.79 0.24 -9.70
CA VAL A 178 -16.14 1.16 -8.76
C VAL A 178 -16.20 0.56 -7.37
N GLY A 179 -15.05 0.49 -6.70
CA GLY A 179 -14.96 -0.08 -5.36
C GLY A 179 -14.07 0.73 -4.43
N VAL A 180 -14.41 0.73 -3.14
CA VAL A 180 -13.57 1.21 -2.03
C VAL A 180 -13.58 0.10 -0.98
N MET A 181 -12.41 -0.47 -0.72
CA MET A 181 -12.29 -1.68 0.08
C MET A 181 -12.71 -1.45 1.53
N GLU A 182 -12.20 -0.39 2.15
CA GLU A 182 -12.43 -0.10 3.57
C GLU A 182 -13.87 0.35 3.86
N ASP A 183 -14.59 0.84 2.84
CA ASP A 183 -16.00 1.23 2.95
C ASP A 183 -16.95 0.06 2.62
N ASN A 184 -16.43 -1.12 2.30
CA ASN A 184 -17.22 -2.25 1.77
C ASN A 184 -18.12 -1.81 0.60
N PHE A 185 -17.60 -0.89 -0.22
CA PHE A 185 -18.35 -0.29 -1.32
C PHE A 185 -17.96 -0.95 -2.64
N LEU A 186 -18.95 -1.51 -3.33
CA LEU A 186 -18.82 -2.03 -4.68
C LEU A 186 -20.06 -1.67 -5.51
N GLU A 187 -19.87 -0.96 -6.59
CA GLU A 187 -20.93 -0.56 -7.51
C GLU A 187 -20.61 -1.00 -8.93
N VAL A 188 -21.57 -1.65 -9.58
CA VAL A 188 -21.50 -2.03 -10.99
C VAL A 188 -22.35 -1.05 -11.80
N ARG A 189 -21.79 -0.49 -12.85
CA ARG A 189 -22.39 0.47 -13.77
C ARG A 189 -22.43 -0.11 -15.19
N PRO A 190 -23.47 -0.86 -15.58
CA PRO A 190 -23.59 -1.37 -16.93
C PRO A 190 -23.61 -0.24 -17.97
N LEU A 191 -22.90 -0.40 -19.08
CA LEU A 191 -22.94 0.57 -20.18
C LEU A 191 -24.34 0.60 -20.77
N GLY A 192 -24.99 1.76 -20.72
CA GLY A 192 -26.37 1.94 -21.15
C GLY A 192 -27.44 1.35 -20.22
N GLY A 193 -27.06 0.84 -19.03
CA GLY A 193 -27.94 0.27 -18.03
C GLY A 193 -28.00 1.05 -16.72
N LYS A 194 -28.81 0.58 -15.79
CA LYS A 194 -28.92 1.17 -14.44
C LYS A 194 -27.84 0.61 -13.53
N ALA A 195 -27.14 1.49 -12.81
CA ALA A 195 -26.16 1.10 -11.79
C ALA A 195 -26.83 0.37 -10.62
N TYR A 196 -26.07 -0.54 -10.01
CA TYR A 196 -26.48 -1.25 -8.80
C TYR A 196 -25.29 -1.53 -7.88
N ARG A 197 -25.54 -1.57 -6.58
CA ARG A 197 -24.52 -1.93 -5.59
C ARG A 197 -24.53 -3.44 -5.33
N VAL A 198 -23.35 -3.98 -5.11
CA VAL A 198 -23.14 -5.35 -4.64
C VAL A 198 -22.97 -5.30 -3.13
N ASP A 199 -23.75 -6.13 -2.41
CA ASP A 199 -23.55 -6.29 -0.97
C ASP A 199 -22.36 -7.22 -0.74
N VAL A 200 -21.29 -6.66 -0.19
CA VAL A 200 -20.04 -7.37 0.14
C VAL A 200 -19.91 -7.69 1.62
N ASN A 201 -20.94 -7.32 2.44
CA ASN A 201 -20.87 -7.41 3.91
C ASN A 201 -21.15 -8.79 4.49
N SER A 202 -21.70 -9.72 3.73
CA SER A 202 -22.25 -10.93 4.29
C SER A 202 -21.24 -11.89 4.92
N GLU A 203 -19.94 -11.75 4.63
CA GLU A 203 -18.93 -12.71 5.09
C GLU A 203 -17.58 -12.10 5.50
N ALA A 204 -17.37 -10.81 5.26
CA ALA A 204 -16.05 -10.14 5.37
C ALA A 204 -15.59 -9.80 6.79
N SER A 205 -16.32 -10.19 7.84
CA SER A 205 -16.08 -9.70 9.21
C SER A 205 -15.20 -10.61 10.08
N VAL A 206 -14.68 -11.72 9.56
CA VAL A 206 -13.90 -12.68 10.35
C VAL A 206 -12.41 -12.57 10.01
N GLY A 207 -11.61 -12.13 10.98
CA GLY A 207 -10.14 -12.06 10.85
C GLY A 207 -9.60 -10.72 10.36
N GLY A 208 -8.27 -10.63 10.17
CA GLY A 208 -7.58 -9.45 9.67
C GLY A 208 -7.83 -9.20 8.17
N HIS A 209 -7.40 -8.01 7.69
CA HIS A 209 -7.50 -7.60 6.28
C HIS A 209 -8.90 -7.77 5.68
N CYS A 210 -9.95 -7.30 6.41
CA CYS A 210 -11.35 -7.43 6.00
C CYS A 210 -11.78 -8.88 5.66
N GLY A 211 -11.27 -9.86 6.43
CA GLY A 211 -11.55 -11.28 6.23
C GLY A 211 -10.58 -12.00 5.28
N GLY A 212 -9.68 -11.28 4.61
CA GLY A 212 -8.72 -11.85 3.66
C GLY A 212 -7.84 -12.94 4.27
N ASP A 213 -7.37 -12.75 5.51
CA ASP A 213 -6.53 -13.74 6.22
C ASP A 213 -7.29 -15.06 6.42
N TYR A 214 -8.55 -15.00 6.82
CA TYR A 214 -9.39 -16.18 7.01
C TYR A 214 -9.60 -16.94 5.69
N TYR A 215 -10.00 -16.21 4.63
CA TYR A 215 -10.23 -16.84 3.33
C TYR A 215 -8.95 -17.41 2.71
N MET A 216 -7.82 -16.73 2.85
CA MET A 216 -6.53 -17.26 2.41
C MET A 216 -6.23 -18.60 3.08
N MET A 217 -6.36 -18.69 4.41
CA MET A 217 -6.13 -19.93 5.15
C MET A 217 -7.11 -21.04 4.74
N LEU A 218 -8.38 -20.69 4.51
CA LEU A 218 -9.40 -21.65 4.03
C LEU A 218 -9.04 -22.18 2.64
N GLN A 219 -8.59 -21.33 1.72
CA GLN A 219 -8.17 -21.75 0.38
C GLN A 219 -6.93 -22.63 0.41
N ILE A 220 -5.94 -22.32 1.25
CA ILE A 220 -4.76 -23.16 1.46
C ILE A 220 -5.19 -24.54 1.97
N TRP A 221 -6.08 -24.58 2.96
CA TRP A 221 -6.60 -25.85 3.51
C TRP A 221 -7.37 -26.67 2.46
N ASN A 222 -8.17 -26.01 1.62
CA ASN A 222 -8.87 -26.66 0.51
C ASN A 222 -7.87 -27.26 -0.48
N ALA A 223 -6.86 -26.51 -0.89
CA ALA A 223 -5.82 -26.97 -1.82
C ALA A 223 -5.06 -28.18 -1.25
N MET A 224 -4.69 -28.16 0.01
CA MET A 224 -4.00 -29.27 0.69
C MET A 224 -4.86 -30.55 0.77
N ASN A 225 -6.18 -30.42 0.73
CA ASN A 225 -7.13 -31.56 0.79
C ASN A 225 -7.70 -31.91 -0.60
N GLY A 226 -7.13 -31.39 -1.69
CA GLY A 226 -7.60 -31.67 -3.05
C GLY A 226 -9.02 -31.18 -3.34
N ARG A 227 -9.51 -30.19 -2.59
CA ARG A 227 -10.82 -29.57 -2.79
C ARG A 227 -10.72 -28.42 -3.78
N PRO A 228 -11.81 -28.05 -4.45
CA PRO A 228 -11.83 -26.84 -5.26
C PRO A 228 -11.41 -25.61 -4.45
N CYS A 229 -10.52 -24.80 -5.00
CA CYS A 229 -10.07 -23.55 -4.40
C CYS A 229 -10.05 -22.46 -5.47
N GLU A 230 -10.45 -21.26 -5.08
CA GLU A 230 -10.47 -20.07 -5.94
C GLU A 230 -9.62 -18.97 -5.32
N GLY A 231 -8.96 -18.17 -6.14
CA GLY A 231 -8.20 -17.00 -5.67
C GLY A 231 -6.86 -17.32 -5.00
N ILE A 232 -6.33 -18.56 -5.12
CA ILE A 232 -4.95 -18.84 -4.69
C ILE A 232 -3.98 -18.27 -5.72
N THR A 233 -3.06 -17.43 -5.26
CA THR A 233 -1.91 -17.01 -6.04
C THR A 233 -0.79 -18.05 -5.89
N TYR A 234 -0.50 -18.79 -6.95
CA TYR A 234 0.61 -19.73 -6.98
C TYR A 234 1.95 -18.99 -7.14
N LEU A 235 3.05 -19.69 -6.85
CA LEU A 235 4.39 -19.11 -6.77
C LEU A 235 4.81 -18.39 -8.05
N ASP A 236 4.50 -18.91 -9.21
CA ASP A 236 4.82 -18.32 -10.52
C ASP A 236 4.10 -16.98 -10.73
N VAL A 237 2.83 -16.89 -10.35
CA VAL A 237 2.05 -15.64 -10.42
C VAL A 237 2.52 -14.65 -9.36
N SER A 238 2.80 -15.13 -8.14
CA SER A 238 3.36 -14.31 -7.06
C SER A 238 4.74 -13.74 -7.44
N LEU A 239 5.59 -14.54 -8.08
CA LEU A 239 6.88 -14.08 -8.57
C LEU A 239 6.72 -13.00 -9.65
N GLU A 240 5.75 -13.14 -10.57
CA GLU A 240 5.46 -12.12 -11.57
C GLU A 240 5.02 -10.80 -10.93
N SER A 241 4.12 -10.82 -9.93
CA SER A 241 3.66 -9.60 -9.24
C SER A 241 4.81 -8.88 -8.51
N HIS A 242 5.75 -9.61 -7.91
CA HIS A 242 6.96 -9.03 -7.31
C HIS A 242 7.88 -8.43 -8.37
N LEU A 243 8.06 -9.09 -9.52
CA LEU A 243 8.82 -8.54 -10.64
C LEU A 243 8.20 -7.26 -11.20
N MET A 244 6.86 -7.14 -11.22
CA MET A 244 6.18 -5.90 -11.57
C MET A 244 6.59 -4.77 -10.63
N ALA A 245 6.64 -5.02 -9.32
CA ALA A 245 7.09 -4.04 -8.33
C ALA A 245 8.57 -3.67 -8.50
N PHE A 246 9.46 -4.63 -8.74
CA PHE A 246 10.88 -4.36 -9.01
C PHE A 246 11.08 -3.58 -10.32
N CYS A 247 10.31 -3.89 -11.36
CA CYS A 247 10.32 -3.15 -12.62
C CYS A 247 9.82 -1.72 -12.42
N ALA A 248 8.80 -1.51 -11.59
CA ALA A 248 8.30 -0.18 -11.25
C ALA A 248 9.37 0.66 -10.54
N GLU A 249 10.07 0.09 -9.56
CA GLU A 249 11.17 0.78 -8.89
C GLU A 249 12.34 1.09 -9.84
N LYS A 250 12.73 0.12 -10.65
CA LYS A 250 13.79 0.32 -11.65
C LYS A 250 13.42 1.39 -12.67
N SER A 251 12.17 1.42 -13.13
CA SER A 251 11.65 2.47 -14.02
C SER A 251 11.75 3.84 -13.36
N ARG A 252 11.28 3.97 -12.12
CA ARG A 252 11.36 5.20 -11.35
C ARG A 252 12.78 5.73 -11.21
N LEU A 253 13.72 4.86 -10.82
CA LEU A 253 15.15 5.20 -10.69
C LEU A 253 15.80 5.58 -12.02
N SER A 254 15.23 5.16 -13.13
CA SER A 254 15.71 5.42 -14.49
C SER A 254 14.88 6.47 -15.23
N GLY A 255 14.29 7.43 -14.49
CA GLY A 255 13.53 8.56 -15.06
C GLY A 255 12.25 8.17 -15.79
N GLY A 256 11.60 7.07 -15.38
CA GLY A 256 10.36 6.59 -15.98
C GLY A 256 10.55 5.70 -17.21
N SER A 257 11.76 5.22 -17.47
CA SER A 257 12.03 4.35 -18.62
C SER A 257 11.25 3.04 -18.54
N THR A 258 10.80 2.54 -19.70
CA THR A 258 10.07 1.28 -19.78
C THR A 258 10.92 0.11 -19.29
N GLN A 259 10.41 -0.67 -18.36
CA GLN A 259 11.01 -1.92 -17.90
C GLN A 259 10.13 -3.10 -18.31
N PHE A 260 10.75 -4.13 -18.89
CA PHE A 260 10.04 -5.34 -19.31
C PHE A 260 10.02 -6.36 -18.15
N VAL A 261 8.82 -6.85 -17.85
CA VAL A 261 8.62 -7.91 -16.84
C VAL A 261 8.97 -9.25 -17.49
N ARG A 262 10.13 -9.79 -17.15
CA ARG A 262 10.60 -11.08 -17.66
C ARG A 262 11.16 -11.89 -16.51
N LEU A 263 10.67 -13.10 -16.35
CA LEU A 263 11.41 -14.14 -15.65
C LEU A 263 12.63 -14.43 -16.53
N ARG A 264 13.83 -14.32 -16.00
CA ARG A 264 15.02 -14.79 -16.72
C ARG A 264 14.83 -16.29 -16.91
N GLU A 265 14.69 -16.73 -18.15
CA GLU A 265 14.86 -18.13 -18.47
C GLU A 265 16.32 -18.47 -18.20
N GLY A 266 16.56 -19.38 -17.29
CA GLY A 266 17.76 -20.05 -16.88
C GLY A 266 19.13 -19.44 -17.31
N GLU A 267 19.82 -18.83 -16.34
CA GLU A 267 21.27 -18.96 -16.25
C GLU A 267 21.61 -20.10 -15.30
#